data_ac7e3e3ad9874e30e5ea4cfc071d5aaf
#
_entry.id   ac7e3e3ad9874e30e5ea4cfc071d5aaf
#
_cell.length_a   1.000
_cell.length_b   1.000
_cell.length_c   1.000
_cell.angle_alpha   90.00
_cell.angle_beta   90.00
_cell.angle_gamma   90.00
#
_symmetry.space_group_name_H-M   'P 1'
#
loop_
_entity.id
_entity.type
_entity.pdbx_description
1 polymer ?
#
loop_
_entity_poly.entity_id
_entity_poly.type
_entity_poly.pdbx_seq_one_letter_code
_entity_poly.pdbx_strand_id
1 'polypeptide(L)' 'MDEASTRSLRNVIAVLVEQRGIVAAMGAPFAARLMDLAIMQLRLTVNEITEEELSGFSDFLGGGRPSDERPN' A
#
# COMPACT_ATOMS: atom_id res chain seq x y z
N MET A 1 11.42 -9.05 13.61
CA MET A 1 11.76 -7.61 13.72
C MET A 1 11.55 -7.19 15.16
N ASP A 2 12.46 -6.45 15.72
CA ASP A 2 12.32 -6.05 17.11
C ASP A 2 11.33 -4.90 17.26
N GLU A 3 10.99 -4.61 18.51
CA GLU A 3 9.96 -3.62 18.78
C GLU A 3 10.36 -2.21 18.34
N ALA A 4 11.63 -1.87 18.50
CA ALA A 4 12.12 -0.55 18.12
C ALA A 4 12.03 -0.37 16.60
N SER A 5 12.42 -1.40 15.87
CA SER A 5 12.35 -1.34 14.41
C SER A 5 10.91 -1.28 13.93
N THR A 6 10.03 -2.04 14.58
CA THR A 6 8.61 -2.01 14.22
C THR A 6 8.03 -0.62 14.46
N ARG A 7 8.38 0.01 15.57
CA ARG A 7 7.90 1.34 15.88
C ARG A 7 8.40 2.35 14.85
N SER A 8 9.66 2.23 14.47
CA SER A 8 10.24 3.11 13.45
C SER A 8 9.52 2.96 12.13
N LEU A 9 9.23 1.72 11.72
CA LEU A 9 8.52 1.49 10.47
C LEU A 9 7.10 2.02 10.52
N ARG A 10 6.43 1.91 11.67
CA ARG A 10 5.10 2.47 11.80
C ARG A 10 5.12 3.98 11.64
N ASN A 11 6.15 4.62 12.15
CA ASN A 11 6.30 6.06 11.98
C ASN A 11 6.52 6.41 10.51
N VAL A 12 7.34 5.63 9.82
CA VAL A 12 7.56 5.84 8.39
C VAL A 12 6.26 5.68 7.63
N ILE A 13 5.47 4.66 7.97
CA ILE A 13 4.18 4.44 7.32
C ILE A 13 3.29 5.66 7.51
N ALA A 14 3.22 6.19 8.72
CA ALA A 14 2.37 7.35 9.00
C ALA A 14 2.79 8.56 8.17
N VAL A 15 4.10 8.78 8.05
CA VAL A 15 4.60 9.88 7.24
C VAL A 15 4.28 9.66 5.77
N LEU A 16 4.45 8.42 5.29
CA LEU A 16 4.16 8.12 3.89
C LEU A 16 2.68 8.32 3.56
N VAL A 17 1.80 7.92 4.49
CA VAL A 17 0.36 8.12 4.27
C VAL A 17 0.05 9.60 4.11
N GLU A 18 0.63 10.42 4.97
CA GLU A 18 0.41 11.85 4.92
C GLU A 18 0.98 12.44 3.62
N GLN A 19 2.20 12.08 3.28
CA GLN A 19 2.84 12.60 2.08
C GLN A 19 2.14 12.12 0.83
N ARG A 20 1.62 10.90 0.86
CA ARG A 20 0.88 10.36 -0.27
C ARG A 20 -0.32 11.24 -0.59
N GLY A 21 -1.03 11.69 0.45
CA GLY A 21 -2.17 12.58 0.26
C GLY A 21 -1.78 13.88 -0.40
N ILE A 22 -0.64 14.43 0.01
CA ILE A 22 -0.13 15.67 -0.55
C ILE A 22 0.22 15.49 -2.02
N VAL A 23 0.93 14.40 -2.32
CA VAL A 23 1.34 14.10 -3.70
C VAL A 23 0.12 13.95 -4.60
N ALA A 24 -0.90 13.26 -4.12
CA ALA A 24 -2.13 13.09 -4.89
C ALA A 24 -2.81 14.44 -5.13
N ALA A 25 -2.84 15.28 -4.11
CA ALA A 25 -3.48 16.59 -4.21
C ALA A 25 -2.74 17.52 -5.16
N MET A 26 -1.45 17.27 -5.36
CA MET A 26 -0.64 18.09 -6.27
C MET A 26 -0.73 17.62 -7.71
N GLY A 27 -1.57 16.66 -8.00
CA GLY A 27 -1.81 16.22 -9.36
C GLY A 27 -0.84 15.18 -9.88
N ALA A 28 -0.31 14.36 -8.98
CA ALA A 28 0.60 13.27 -9.36
C ALA A 28 0.00 11.93 -8.94
N PRO A 29 -1.10 11.49 -9.57
CA PRO A 29 -1.80 10.28 -9.13
C PRO A 29 -0.96 9.01 -9.31
N PHE A 30 -0.13 8.96 -10.33
CA PHE A 30 0.69 7.78 -10.53
C PHE A 30 1.73 7.64 -9.42
N ALA A 31 2.36 8.76 -9.05
CA ALA A 31 3.32 8.75 -7.96
C ALA A 31 2.63 8.36 -6.64
N ALA A 32 1.41 8.86 -6.43
CA ALA A 32 0.66 8.50 -5.23
C ALA A 32 0.38 6.99 -5.19
N ARG A 33 0.11 6.39 -6.33
CA ARG A 33 -0.10 4.94 -6.39
C ARG A 33 1.15 4.16 -6.03
N LEU A 34 2.30 4.62 -6.50
CA LEU A 34 3.55 3.98 -6.13
C LEU A 34 3.79 4.08 -4.63
N MET A 35 3.39 5.19 -4.04
CA MET A 35 3.48 5.35 -2.59
C MET A 35 2.54 4.39 -1.87
N ASP A 36 1.35 4.15 -2.43
CA ASP A 36 0.44 3.16 -1.87
C ASP A 36 1.08 1.78 -1.84
N LEU A 37 1.79 1.41 -2.89
CA LEU A 37 2.48 0.12 -2.92
C LEU A 37 3.54 0.04 -1.84
N ALA A 38 4.30 1.11 -1.66
CA ALA A 38 5.32 1.15 -0.63
C ALA A 38 4.71 1.04 0.77
N ILE A 39 3.60 1.75 0.98
CA ILE A 39 2.90 1.69 2.25
C ILE A 39 2.43 0.27 2.55
N MET A 40 1.83 -0.37 1.55
CA MET A 40 1.37 -1.74 1.72
C MET A 40 2.50 -2.69 2.03
N GLN A 41 3.62 -2.53 1.32
CA GLN A 41 4.77 -3.37 1.56
C GLN A 41 5.28 -3.22 2.99
N LEU A 42 5.33 -1.99 3.48
CA LEU A 42 5.78 -1.76 4.84
C LEU A 42 4.82 -2.33 5.87
N ARG A 43 3.51 -2.23 5.60
CA ARG A 43 2.52 -2.78 6.51
C ARG A 43 2.59 -4.29 6.56
N LEU A 44 2.86 -4.92 5.42
CA LEU A 44 3.11 -6.36 5.41
C LEU A 44 4.32 -6.71 6.26
N THR A 45 5.36 -5.91 6.15
CA THR A 45 6.60 -6.14 6.89
C THR A 45 6.34 -6.11 8.39
N VAL A 46 5.48 -5.22 8.86
CA VAL A 46 5.16 -5.13 10.28
C VAL A 46 3.91 -5.92 10.67
N ASN A 47 3.35 -6.68 9.73
CA ASN A 47 2.20 -7.55 9.97
C ASN A 47 0.97 -6.78 10.43
N GLU A 48 0.75 -5.62 9.85
CA GLU A 48 -0.39 -4.79 10.20
C GLU A 48 -1.45 -4.76 9.12
N ILE A 49 -1.34 -5.65 8.15
CA ILE A 49 -2.31 -5.68 7.07
C ILE A 49 -3.39 -6.71 7.38
N THR A 50 -4.64 -6.35 7.17
CA THR A 50 -5.75 -7.27 7.35
C THR A 50 -5.99 -8.03 6.06
N GLU A 51 -6.77 -9.12 6.15
CA GLU A 51 -7.13 -9.87 4.96
C GLU A 51 -7.87 -9.00 3.96
N GLU A 52 -8.72 -8.13 4.49
CA GLU A 52 -9.51 -7.24 3.66
C GLU A 52 -8.61 -6.28 2.89
N GLU A 53 -7.63 -5.72 3.57
CA GLU A 53 -6.68 -4.82 2.95
C GLU A 53 -5.81 -5.56 1.94
N LEU A 54 -5.44 -6.78 2.26
CA LEU A 54 -4.64 -7.58 1.36
C LEU A 54 -5.39 -7.86 0.07
N SER A 55 -6.69 -8.13 0.18
CA SER A 55 -7.53 -8.36 -0.98
C SER A 55 -7.57 -7.11 -1.86
N GLY A 56 -7.73 -5.93 -1.23
CA GLY A 56 -7.73 -4.68 -1.96
C GLY A 56 -6.40 -4.43 -2.66
N PHE A 57 -5.32 -4.76 -2.00
CA PHE A 57 -3.97 -4.63 -2.55
C PHE A 57 -3.81 -5.53 -3.78
N SER A 58 -4.33 -6.75 -3.66
CA SER A 58 -4.29 -7.71 -4.74
C SER A 58 -5.05 -7.20 -5.96
N ASP A 59 -6.23 -6.63 -5.72
CA ASP A 59 -7.04 -6.04 -6.78
C ASP A 59 -6.29 -4.89 -7.44
N PHE A 60 -5.66 -4.07 -6.62
CA PHE A 60 -4.89 -2.93 -7.11
C PHE A 60 -3.77 -3.39 -8.04
N LEU A 61 -3.02 -4.38 -7.61
CA LEU A 61 -1.90 -4.90 -8.39
C LEU A 61 -2.36 -5.65 -9.62
N GLY A 62 -3.41 -6.42 -9.47
CA GLY A 62 -3.91 -7.26 -10.54
C GLY A 62 -4.70 -6.49 -11.56
N GLY A 63 -4.98 -5.23 -11.24
CA GLY A 63 -5.84 -4.50 -12.13
C GLY A 63 -7.16 -5.22 -12.30
N GLY A 64 -7.46 -6.02 -11.35
CA GLY A 64 -8.61 -6.86 -11.48
C GLY A 64 -8.48 -7.73 -12.67
N ARG A 65 -7.57 -8.06 -13.13
CA ARG A 65 -7.47 -8.80 -14.23
C ARG A 65 -8.13 -9.86 -14.46
N PRO A 66 -8.63 -9.87 -14.64
CA PRO A 66 -9.32 -10.48 -14.68
C PRO A 66 -9.50 -11.40 -14.83
N SER A 67 -9.49 -11.47 -14.46
CA SER A 67 -9.75 -12.29 -14.49
C SER A 67 -10.37 -12.63 -15.23
N ASP A 68 -10.25 -12.15 -15.60
CA ASP A 68 -10.73 -12.37 -16.06
C ASP A 68 -10.77 -12.82 -16.86
N GLU A 69 -10.45 -12.80 -17.02
CA GLU A 69 -10.45 -13.22 -17.59
C GLU A 69 -10.68 -14.08 -17.98
N ARG A 70 -10.98 -14.47 -18.06
CA ARG A 70 -11.27 -15.34 -18.29
C ARG A 70 -11.80 -15.82 -18.86
N PRO A 71 -11.79 -16.26 -19.38
CA PRO A 71 -12.27 -16.79 -19.90
C PRO A 71 -12.75 -17.32 -20.12
N ASN A 72 -12.71 -17.36 -20.33
CA ASN A 72 -13.21 -17.91 -20.41
C ASN A 72 -13.65 -18.23 -20.67
#